data_7aa3eb364a9a9449b0624e7a0f72e5d9
#
_entry.id   7aa3eb364a9a9449b0624e7a0f72e5d9
#
_cell.length_a   1.000
_cell.length_b   1.000
_cell.length_c   1.000
_cell.angle_alpha   90.00
_cell.angle_beta   90.00
_cell.angle_gamma   90.00
#
_symmetry.space_group_name_H-M   'P 1'
#
loop_
_entity.id
_entity.type
_entity.pdbx_description
1 polymer ?
#
loop_
_entity_poly.entity_id
_entity_poly.type
_entity_poly.pdbx_seq_one_letter_code
_entity_poly.pdbx_strand_id
1 'polypeptide(L)'
;MDIGIPVPNITLPATPEAIHKVPQAAEQLGFHSVWLGDHIVRPIGPDQPAYFKESSRYTWDLYEPMVSAGFVAANTTTIKIGFGVLVLPYRNPVVTAKAVASLDQLSNGRVILGVGSGYWPQEFQALNMPQRH
;
A
#
# COMPACT_ATOMS: atom_id res chain seq x y z
N MET A 1 -12.12 13.21 16.19
CA MET A 1 -10.71 12.88 15.85
C MET A 1 -10.74 11.82 14.79
N ASP A 2 -10.06 12.02 13.67
CA ASP A 2 -10.01 11.07 12.58
C ASP A 2 -8.92 10.04 12.85
N ILE A 3 -9.30 8.78 12.96
CA ILE A 3 -8.38 7.67 13.24
C ILE A 3 -8.34 6.76 12.01
N GLY A 4 -7.13 6.44 11.55
CA GLY A 4 -6.89 5.48 10.47
C GLY A 4 -6.11 4.26 10.97
N ILE A 5 -6.30 3.12 10.30
CA ILE A 5 -5.56 1.89 10.59
C ILE A 5 -4.86 1.35 9.33
N PRO A 6 -3.74 0.64 9.45
CA PRO A 6 -3.10 0.03 8.29
C PRO A 6 -3.91 -1.14 7.74
N VAL A 7 -3.92 -1.26 6.40
CA VAL A 7 -4.30 -2.51 5.71
C VAL A 7 -3.06 -3.40 5.69
N PRO A 8 -3.18 -4.69 6.01
CA PRO A 8 -2.04 -5.60 6.01
C PRO A 8 -1.67 -6.06 4.58
N ASN A 9 -1.29 -5.11 3.71
CA ASN A 9 -0.87 -5.41 2.34
C ASN A 9 0.65 -5.66 2.21
N ILE A 10 1.44 -5.20 3.20
CA ILE A 10 2.91 -5.36 3.22
C ILE A 10 3.44 -5.88 4.55
N THR A 11 2.58 -6.16 5.52
CA THR A 11 2.94 -6.63 6.86
C THR A 11 2.23 -7.92 7.20
N LEU A 12 2.65 -8.58 8.29
CA LEU A 12 1.96 -9.78 8.77
C LEU A 12 0.59 -9.45 9.38
N PRO A 13 -0.42 -10.24 9.08
CA PRO A 13 -0.49 -11.27 8.05
C PRO A 13 -1.02 -10.70 6.73
N ALA A 14 -0.16 -10.47 5.75
CA ALA A 14 -0.59 -10.07 4.41
C ALA A 14 -1.26 -11.27 3.72
N THR A 15 -2.57 -11.32 3.77
CA THR A 15 -3.38 -12.35 3.11
C THR A 15 -4.57 -11.72 2.39
N PRO A 16 -5.11 -12.34 1.33
CA PRO A 16 -6.32 -11.85 0.67
C PRO A 16 -7.48 -11.67 1.65
N GLU A 17 -7.62 -12.59 2.59
CA GLU A 17 -8.67 -12.52 3.61
C GLU A 17 -8.48 -11.32 4.54
N ALA A 18 -7.27 -11.04 4.99
CA ALA A 18 -6.98 -9.90 5.85
C ALA A 18 -7.19 -8.57 5.12
N ILE A 19 -6.75 -8.47 3.85
CA ILE A 19 -6.97 -7.28 3.00
C ILE A 19 -8.46 -7.05 2.75
N HIS A 20 -9.26 -8.10 2.73
CA HIS A 20 -10.72 -8.02 2.60
C HIS A 20 -11.39 -7.62 3.93
N LYS A 21 -11.13 -8.37 5.01
CA LYS A 21 -11.88 -8.25 6.26
C LYS A 21 -11.48 -7.04 7.11
N VAL A 22 -10.20 -6.68 7.15
CA VAL A 22 -9.74 -5.56 7.99
C VAL A 22 -10.37 -4.23 7.60
N PRO A 23 -10.42 -3.83 6.29
CA PRO A 23 -11.11 -2.60 5.90
C PRO A 23 -12.62 -2.60 6.19
N GLN A 24 -13.29 -3.74 5.99
CA GLN A 24 -14.71 -3.85 6.29
C GLN A 24 -15.00 -3.71 7.79
N ALA A 25 -14.19 -4.36 8.62
CA ALA A 25 -14.33 -4.23 10.07
C ALA A 25 -14.02 -2.80 10.54
N ALA A 26 -13.00 -2.16 9.96
CA ALA A 26 -12.67 -0.77 10.25
C ALA A 26 -13.84 0.18 9.90
N GLU A 27 -14.46 -0.02 8.75
CA GLU A 27 -15.65 0.74 8.33
C GLU A 27 -16.81 0.56 9.30
N GLN A 28 -17.12 -0.68 9.68
CA GLN A 28 -18.18 -1.01 10.64
C GLN A 28 -17.93 -0.43 12.04
N LEU A 29 -16.68 -0.35 12.45
CA LEU A 29 -16.26 0.22 13.74
C LEU A 29 -16.15 1.76 13.72
N GLY A 30 -16.39 2.40 12.56
CA GLY A 30 -16.38 3.85 12.44
C GLY A 30 -14.99 4.49 12.34
N PHE A 31 -13.98 3.73 11.91
CA PHE A 31 -12.68 4.34 11.57
C PHE A 31 -12.82 5.26 10.35
N HIS A 32 -12.05 6.36 10.36
CA HIS A 32 -12.10 7.33 9.27
C HIS A 32 -11.44 6.81 7.99
N SER A 33 -10.32 6.09 8.11
CA SER A 33 -9.51 5.71 6.95
C SER A 33 -8.73 4.40 7.17
N VAL A 34 -8.41 3.74 6.07
CA VAL A 34 -7.45 2.62 6.02
C VAL A 34 -6.27 3.01 5.14
N TRP A 35 -5.07 2.49 5.45
CA TRP A 35 -3.82 2.94 4.85
C TRP A 35 -3.02 1.78 4.30
N LEU A 36 -2.56 1.92 3.05
CA LEU A 36 -1.74 0.94 2.34
C LEU A 36 -0.30 1.43 2.26
N GLY A 37 0.64 0.51 2.46
CA GLY A 37 2.06 0.74 2.22
C GLY A 37 2.48 0.32 0.82
N ASP A 38 3.65 0.78 0.38
CA ASP A 38 4.16 0.55 -0.96
C ASP A 38 5.57 -0.05 -0.94
N HIS A 39 5.62 -1.34 -1.22
CA HIS A 39 6.83 -2.05 -1.59
C HIS A 39 6.53 -2.93 -2.80
N ILE A 40 7.39 -2.89 -3.82
CA ILE A 40 7.20 -3.65 -5.07
C ILE A 40 7.96 -4.98 -5.03
N VAL A 41 9.16 -4.98 -4.45
CA VAL A 41 9.98 -6.17 -4.28
C VAL A 41 10.50 -6.25 -2.86
N ARG A 42 10.64 -7.48 -2.37
CA ARG A 42 11.31 -7.73 -1.10
C ARG A 42 12.77 -8.11 -1.37
N PRO A 43 13.75 -7.27 -1.02
CA PRO A 43 15.15 -7.68 -1.06
C PRO A 43 15.40 -8.83 -0.09
N ILE A 44 16.20 -9.80 -0.54
CA ILE A 44 16.67 -10.91 0.29
C ILE A 44 18.17 -10.72 0.46
N GLY A 45 18.67 -10.70 1.69
CA GLY A 45 20.11 -10.59 1.94
C GLY A 45 20.47 -9.89 3.24
N PRO A 46 21.79 -9.66 3.48
CA PRO A 46 22.28 -9.09 4.73
C PRO A 46 21.82 -7.65 4.97
N ASP A 47 21.57 -6.89 3.90
CA ASP A 47 21.17 -5.48 3.94
C ASP A 47 19.63 -5.30 4.06
N GLN A 48 18.93 -6.38 4.34
CA GLN A 48 17.49 -6.36 4.56
C GLN A 48 17.17 -5.56 5.83
N PRO A 49 16.20 -4.61 5.81
CA PRO A 49 15.77 -3.90 7.01
C PRO A 49 15.36 -4.83 8.16
N ALA A 50 15.58 -4.39 9.39
CA ALA A 50 15.37 -5.21 10.59
C ALA A 50 13.95 -5.78 10.66
N TYR A 51 12.93 -4.99 10.31
CA TYR A 51 11.53 -5.44 10.33
C TYR A 51 11.22 -6.56 9.34
N PHE A 52 12.00 -6.69 8.25
CA PHE A 52 11.91 -7.85 7.36
C PHE A 52 12.73 -9.05 7.86
N LYS A 53 13.79 -8.81 8.66
CA LYS A 53 14.59 -9.90 9.25
C LYS A 53 13.83 -10.64 10.34
N GLU A 54 13.12 -9.92 11.20
CA GLU A 54 12.32 -10.50 12.29
C GLU A 54 11.19 -11.37 11.77
N SER A 55 10.72 -11.10 10.58
CA SER A 55 9.64 -11.84 9.91
C SER A 55 10.13 -13.01 9.05
N SER A 56 11.43 -13.36 9.10
CA SER A 56 12.00 -14.46 8.29
C SER A 56 11.35 -15.84 8.54
N ARG A 57 10.56 -15.97 9.60
CA ARG A 57 9.77 -17.19 9.91
C ARG A 57 8.45 -17.27 9.14
N TYR A 58 8.07 -16.21 8.43
CA TYR A 58 6.80 -16.13 7.72
C TYR A 58 7.05 -15.76 6.27
N THR A 59 6.41 -16.44 5.36
CA THR A 59 6.31 -16.02 3.94
C THR A 59 5.50 -14.73 3.91
N TRP A 60 6.16 -13.61 3.61
CA TRP A 60 5.47 -12.35 3.43
C TRP A 60 5.07 -12.19 1.99
N ASP A 61 3.79 -12.20 1.76
CA ASP A 61 3.27 -11.70 0.50
C ASP A 61 3.28 -10.16 0.56
N LEU A 62 3.77 -9.56 -0.51
CA LEU A 62 3.66 -8.13 -0.74
C LEU A 62 2.60 -7.94 -1.81
N TYR A 63 1.51 -7.29 -1.44
CA TYR A 63 0.46 -6.97 -2.40
C TYR A 63 0.65 -5.54 -2.90
N GLU A 64 0.65 -5.38 -4.22
CA GLU A 64 0.81 -4.09 -4.87
C GLU A 64 -0.30 -3.12 -4.40
N PRO A 65 0.06 -1.89 -3.97
CA PRO A 65 -0.89 -1.01 -3.27
C PRO A 65 -2.06 -0.54 -4.13
N MET A 66 -1.88 -0.28 -5.44
CA MET A 66 -2.98 0.18 -6.30
C MET A 66 -4.00 -0.94 -6.53
N VAL A 67 -3.52 -2.18 -6.70
CA VAL A 67 -4.38 -3.36 -6.83
C VAL A 67 -5.13 -3.60 -5.52
N SER A 68 -4.42 -3.54 -4.39
CA SER A 68 -5.03 -3.68 -3.06
C SER A 68 -6.05 -2.59 -2.76
N ALA A 69 -5.76 -1.33 -3.13
CA ALA A 69 -6.69 -0.21 -2.97
C ALA A 69 -7.97 -0.40 -3.79
N GLY A 70 -7.86 -0.88 -5.03
CA GLY A 70 -9.01 -1.23 -5.85
C GLY A 70 -9.86 -2.33 -5.22
N PHE A 71 -9.21 -3.35 -4.67
CA PHE A 71 -9.88 -4.43 -3.96
C PHE A 71 -10.61 -3.94 -2.71
N VAL A 72 -9.96 -3.08 -1.90
CA VAL A 72 -10.57 -2.43 -0.74
C VAL A 72 -11.76 -1.55 -1.16
N ALA A 73 -11.59 -0.74 -2.21
CA ALA A 73 -12.64 0.14 -2.71
C ALA A 73 -13.92 -0.61 -3.12
N ALA A 74 -13.76 -1.78 -3.74
CA ALA A 74 -14.86 -2.63 -4.17
C ALA A 74 -15.61 -3.32 -3.01
N ASN A 75 -14.93 -3.47 -1.85
CA ASN A 75 -15.44 -4.19 -0.69
C ASN A 75 -15.84 -3.29 0.50
N THR A 76 -15.77 -1.97 0.31
CA THR A 76 -16.16 -0.94 1.31
C THR A 76 -16.98 0.16 0.64
N THR A 77 -17.68 0.99 1.42
CA THR A 77 -18.61 1.99 0.89
C THR A 77 -18.28 3.42 1.30
N THR A 78 -17.79 3.64 2.50
CA THR A 78 -17.62 4.99 3.11
C THR A 78 -16.22 5.29 3.59
N ILE A 79 -15.47 4.28 4.06
CA ILE A 79 -14.14 4.47 4.63
C ILE A 79 -13.17 5.04 3.60
N LYS A 80 -12.35 6.02 4.00
CA LYS A 80 -11.30 6.59 3.13
C LYS A 80 -10.16 5.58 2.93
N ILE A 81 -9.55 5.64 1.76
CA ILE A 81 -8.49 4.73 1.33
C ILE A 81 -7.22 5.55 1.08
N GLY A 82 -6.27 5.44 2.00
CA GLY A 82 -5.04 6.20 1.99
C GLY A 82 -3.83 5.39 1.54
N PHE A 83 -2.88 6.08 0.92
CA PHE A 83 -1.54 5.54 0.68
C PHE A 83 -0.57 6.17 1.69
N GLY A 84 0.04 5.37 2.49
CA GLY A 84 1.01 5.82 3.49
C GLY A 84 2.35 5.08 3.39
N VAL A 85 3.08 5.34 2.30
CA VAL A 85 2.94 6.25 1.15
C VAL A 85 2.91 5.49 -0.18
N LEU A 86 2.49 6.15 -1.26
CA LEU A 86 2.75 5.69 -2.63
C LEU A 86 4.10 6.25 -3.10
N VAL A 87 5.04 5.39 -3.45
CA VAL A 87 6.39 5.80 -3.88
C VAL A 87 6.36 6.19 -5.35
N LEU A 88 6.26 7.49 -5.62
CA LEU A 88 6.10 8.00 -6.99
C LEU A 88 7.23 7.61 -7.95
N PRO A 89 8.53 7.65 -7.54
CA PRO A 89 9.62 7.26 -8.44
C PRO A 89 9.59 5.82 -8.95
N TYR A 90 8.82 4.93 -8.33
CA TYR A 90 8.70 3.53 -8.81
C TYR A 90 7.82 3.38 -10.05
N ARG A 91 7.13 4.45 -10.47
CA ARG A 91 6.04 4.37 -11.45
C ARG A 91 6.13 5.45 -12.52
N ASN A 92 5.53 5.16 -13.68
CA ASN A 92 5.29 6.19 -14.66
C ASN A 92 4.25 7.21 -14.13
N PRO A 93 4.57 8.51 -14.07
CA PRO A 93 3.70 9.50 -13.44
C PRO A 93 2.34 9.64 -14.13
N VAL A 94 2.28 9.53 -15.45
CA VAL A 94 1.02 9.65 -16.20
C VAL A 94 0.11 8.45 -15.94
N VAL A 95 0.67 7.24 -15.94
CA VAL A 95 -0.07 6.01 -15.61
C VAL A 95 -0.56 6.04 -14.17
N THR A 96 0.28 6.49 -13.25
CA THR A 96 -0.06 6.62 -11.83
C THR A 96 -1.18 7.63 -11.60
N ALA A 97 -1.10 8.81 -12.22
CA ALA A 97 -2.15 9.82 -12.14
C ALA A 97 -3.49 9.30 -12.67
N LYS A 98 -3.45 8.56 -13.79
CA LYS A 98 -4.67 7.94 -14.36
C LYS A 98 -5.25 6.88 -13.44
N ALA A 99 -4.41 6.03 -12.85
CA ALA A 99 -4.85 4.98 -11.94
C ALA A 99 -5.48 5.56 -10.66
N VAL A 100 -4.83 6.57 -10.05
CA VAL A 100 -5.36 7.26 -8.85
C VAL A 100 -6.68 7.96 -9.16
N ALA A 101 -6.77 8.70 -10.26
CA ALA A 101 -8.02 9.35 -10.66
C ALA A 101 -9.14 8.34 -10.93
N SER A 102 -8.83 7.19 -11.53
CA SER A 102 -9.81 6.13 -11.75
C SER A 102 -10.28 5.52 -10.43
N LEU A 103 -9.34 5.23 -9.52
CA LEU A 103 -9.66 4.70 -8.19
C LEU A 103 -10.54 5.66 -7.40
N ASP A 104 -10.24 6.97 -7.46
CA ASP A 104 -11.01 7.99 -6.76
C ASP A 104 -12.45 8.06 -7.29
N GLN A 105 -12.62 8.08 -8.61
CA GLN A 105 -13.95 8.06 -9.23
C GLN A 105 -14.72 6.76 -8.88
N LEU A 106 -14.10 5.60 -9.01
CA LEU A 106 -14.73 4.30 -8.72
C LEU A 106 -15.06 4.13 -7.22
N SER A 107 -14.33 4.81 -6.36
CA SER A 107 -14.57 4.80 -4.91
C SER A 107 -15.47 5.95 -4.43
N ASN A 108 -16.01 6.79 -5.31
CA ASN A 108 -16.82 7.97 -4.95
C ASN A 108 -16.05 8.99 -4.09
N GLY A 109 -14.82 9.35 -4.48
CA GLY A 109 -14.03 10.40 -3.82
C GLY A 109 -13.46 9.99 -2.47
N ARG A 110 -13.10 8.71 -2.30
CA ARG A 110 -12.58 8.19 -1.03
C ARG A 110 -11.05 8.10 -0.95
N VAL A 111 -10.33 8.48 -1.99
CA VAL A 111 -8.87 8.33 -2.04
C VAL A 111 -8.16 9.44 -1.26
N ILE A 112 -7.17 9.07 -0.46
CA ILE A 112 -6.19 9.96 0.15
C ILE A 112 -4.81 9.62 -0.41
N LEU A 113 -4.26 10.50 -1.25
CA LEU A 113 -2.98 10.26 -1.89
C LEU A 113 -1.82 10.80 -1.04
N GLY A 114 -1.25 9.93 -0.20
CA GLY A 114 0.04 10.19 0.43
C GLY A 114 1.18 9.70 -0.47
N VAL A 115 2.19 10.53 -0.66
CA VAL A 115 3.28 10.24 -1.59
C VAL A 115 4.65 10.25 -0.92
N GLY A 116 5.58 9.46 -1.46
CA GLY A 116 6.95 9.38 -0.98
C GLY A 116 7.97 9.29 -2.10
N SER A 117 9.24 9.58 -1.74
CA SER A 117 10.38 9.49 -2.66
C SER A 117 10.98 8.08 -2.77
N GLY A 118 10.61 7.17 -1.85
CA GLY A 118 11.28 5.90 -1.68
C GLY A 118 12.64 6.04 -0.98
N TYR A 119 13.10 4.96 -0.38
CA TYR A 119 14.37 4.99 0.35
C TYR A 119 15.24 3.75 0.12
N TRP A 120 14.69 2.71 -0.51
CA TRP A 120 15.35 1.43 -0.60
C TRP A 120 16.07 1.22 -1.94
N PRO A 121 17.42 1.27 -1.98
CA PRO A 121 18.18 1.19 -3.25
C PRO A 121 17.89 -0.06 -4.07
N GLN A 122 17.65 -1.19 -3.40
CA GLN A 122 17.41 -2.47 -4.07
C GLN A 122 16.08 -2.49 -4.85
N GLU A 123 15.06 -1.77 -4.38
CA GLU A 123 13.81 -1.63 -5.14
C GLU A 123 14.03 -0.77 -6.39
N PHE A 124 14.74 0.36 -6.26
CA PHE A 124 15.12 1.19 -7.42
C PHE A 124 15.92 0.39 -8.45
N GLN A 125 16.88 -0.40 -7.99
CA GLN A 125 17.69 -1.26 -8.86
C GLN A 125 16.83 -2.32 -9.56
N ALA A 126 15.95 -3.01 -8.85
CA ALA A 126 15.08 -4.03 -9.40
C ALA A 126 14.09 -3.46 -10.44
N LEU A 127 13.66 -2.22 -10.24
CA LEU A 127 12.77 -1.49 -11.14
C LEU A 127 13.51 -0.80 -12.29
N ASN A 128 14.84 -0.88 -12.33
CA ASN A 128 15.69 -0.14 -13.28
C ASN A 128 15.41 1.36 -13.27
N MET A 129 15.15 1.91 -12.09
CA MET A 129 14.88 3.34 -11.88
C MET A 129 16.08 4.01 -11.21
N PRO A 130 16.46 5.23 -11.62
CA PRO A 130 17.54 5.95 -10.96
C PRO A 130 17.08 6.42 -9.57
N GLN A 131 17.79 6.03 -8.52
CA GLN A 131 17.60 6.66 -7.21
C GLN A 131 18.29 8.04 -7.26
N ARG A 132 17.48 9.09 -7.31
CA ARG A 132 17.97 10.47 -7.23
C ARG A 132 17.82 10.95 -5.78
N HIS A 133 18.92 11.33 -5.20
CA HIS A 133 18.98 12.00 -3.88
C HIS A 133 18.70 13.48 -4.01
#